data_0142f3111f1251cce8d94fe9188358a0
#
_entry.id   0142f3111f1251cce8d94fe9188358a0
#
_cell.length_a   1.000
_cell.length_b   1.000
_cell.length_c   1.000
_cell.angle_alpha   90.00
_cell.angle_beta   90.00
_cell.angle_gamma   90.00
#
_symmetry.space_group_name_H-M   'P 1'
#
loop_
_entity.id
_entity.type
_entity.pdbx_description
1 polymer ?
#
loop_
_entity_poly.entity_id
_entity_poly.type
_entity_poly.pdbx_seq_one_letter_code
_entity_poly.pdbx_strand_id
1 'polypeptide(L)'
;LYRYKIGDVLRVANFYNKAPQFHIVGRKNVCLSIDVDKTEETELQKAIAASELAHLRPHNARVLDYSCYTDVKTIPGHYVIYCELSPINHSENSSFSRVIDQCCLTIEQSLNSVYRTLNAYYKTIGPLEIKLVKDGAFHEVMDHATARSASAAHFILEILEARVVSTHFSPGVPSW
;
A
#
# COMPACT_ATOMS: atom_id res chain seq x y z
N LEU A 1 2.78 -16.52 27.73
CA LEU A 1 1.82 -15.44 27.44
C LEU A 1 0.41 -16.00 27.54
N TYR A 2 -0.34 -15.62 28.60
CA TYR A 2 -1.71 -16.11 28.81
C TYR A 2 -2.77 -15.26 28.09
N ARG A 3 -2.45 -14.00 27.74
CA ARG A 3 -3.32 -13.09 26.98
C ARG A 3 -2.47 -12.14 26.16
N TYR A 4 -2.84 -11.98 24.90
CA TYR A 4 -2.20 -11.06 23.96
C TYR A 4 -3.26 -10.29 23.17
N LYS A 5 -3.14 -8.96 23.13
CA LYS A 5 -4.03 -8.10 22.34
C LYS A 5 -3.48 -8.02 20.91
N ILE A 6 -4.08 -8.77 20.00
CA ILE A 6 -3.64 -8.85 18.60
C ILE A 6 -3.95 -7.54 17.85
N GLY A 7 -5.00 -6.84 18.26
CA GLY A 7 -5.45 -5.60 17.60
C GLY A 7 -6.42 -5.83 16.46
N ASP A 8 -6.79 -7.07 16.18
CA ASP A 8 -7.75 -7.36 15.12
C ASP A 8 -9.16 -6.88 15.53
N VAL A 9 -9.87 -6.31 14.56
CA VAL A 9 -11.28 -5.93 14.66
C VAL A 9 -12.10 -7.02 14.00
N LEU A 10 -12.96 -7.64 14.79
CA LEU A 10 -13.80 -8.74 14.34
C LEU A 10 -15.26 -8.30 14.37
N ARG A 11 -16.01 -8.69 13.35
CA ARG A 11 -17.48 -8.58 13.32
C ARG A 11 -18.08 -9.96 13.54
N VAL A 12 -19.00 -10.10 14.48
CA VAL A 12 -19.76 -11.34 14.65
C VAL A 12 -20.58 -11.59 13.39
N ALA A 13 -20.34 -12.70 12.74
CA ALA A 13 -21.03 -13.12 11.54
C ALA A 13 -22.24 -14.00 11.86
N ASN A 14 -22.02 -14.99 12.72
CA ASN A 14 -23.02 -15.99 13.09
C ASN A 14 -22.58 -16.73 14.35
N PHE A 15 -23.35 -17.72 14.76
CA PHE A 15 -23.02 -18.64 15.86
C PHE A 15 -23.11 -20.07 15.36
N TYR A 16 -22.11 -20.87 15.70
CA TYR A 16 -22.16 -22.31 15.59
C TYR A 16 -22.36 -22.88 16.99
N ASN A 17 -23.55 -23.34 17.29
CA ASN A 17 -24.03 -23.62 18.63
C ASN A 17 -23.87 -22.37 19.54
N LYS A 18 -23.00 -22.42 20.56
CA LYS A 18 -22.71 -21.29 21.45
C LYS A 18 -21.39 -20.56 21.10
N ALA A 19 -20.68 -21.02 20.06
CA ALA A 19 -19.42 -20.42 19.64
C ALA A 19 -19.69 -19.35 18.58
N PRO A 20 -19.24 -18.09 18.77
CA PRO A 20 -19.40 -17.05 17.76
C PRO A 20 -18.45 -17.29 16.59
N GLN A 21 -18.96 -17.08 15.40
CA GLN A 21 -18.20 -17.01 14.14
C GLN A 21 -17.94 -15.56 13.80
N PHE A 22 -16.74 -15.25 13.28
CA PHE A 22 -16.33 -13.90 13.04
C PHE A 22 -15.90 -13.70 11.57
N HIS A 23 -16.21 -12.53 11.04
CA HIS A 23 -15.49 -11.96 9.90
C HIS A 23 -14.37 -11.06 10.43
N ILE A 24 -13.18 -11.17 9.86
CA ILE A 24 -12.08 -10.22 10.10
C ILE A 24 -12.43 -8.95 9.33
N VAL A 25 -12.55 -7.84 10.06
CA VAL A 25 -12.84 -6.52 9.47
C VAL A 25 -11.54 -5.77 9.14
N GLY A 26 -10.48 -6.01 9.93
CA GLY A 26 -9.19 -5.37 9.78
C GLY A 26 -8.43 -5.30 11.11
N ARG A 27 -7.33 -4.57 11.11
CA ARG A 27 -6.57 -4.27 12.32
C ARG A 27 -6.82 -2.84 12.78
N LYS A 28 -6.84 -2.63 14.09
CA LYS A 28 -7.07 -1.32 14.72
C LYS A 28 -5.86 -0.37 14.57
N ASN A 29 -4.83 -0.78 13.86
CA ASN A 29 -3.60 -0.03 13.75
C ASN A 29 -3.62 0.86 12.50
N VAL A 30 -3.14 2.07 12.67
CA VAL A 30 -2.78 2.98 11.58
C VAL A 30 -1.79 2.25 10.66
N CYS A 31 -2.08 2.23 9.37
CA CYS A 31 -1.25 1.58 8.37
C CYS A 31 0.00 2.42 8.07
N LEU A 32 -0.20 3.71 7.88
CA LEU A 32 0.86 4.68 7.56
C LEU A 32 0.71 5.92 8.45
N SER A 33 1.85 6.47 8.87
CA SER A 33 1.86 7.70 9.67
C SER A 33 3.14 8.49 9.42
N ILE A 34 2.98 9.76 9.06
CA ILE A 34 4.06 10.75 8.99
C ILE A 34 3.57 12.01 9.69
N ASP A 35 4.38 12.54 10.62
CA ASP A 35 4.04 13.71 11.39
C ASP A 35 2.70 13.54 12.12
N VAL A 36 1.74 14.39 11.86
CA VAL A 36 0.38 14.31 12.44
C VAL A 36 -0.59 13.51 11.59
N ASP A 37 -0.20 13.14 10.36
CA ASP A 37 -1.06 12.33 9.50
C ASP A 37 -1.11 10.87 9.97
N LYS A 38 -2.30 10.30 9.83
CA LYS A 38 -2.57 8.89 10.12
C LYS A 38 -3.54 8.37 9.07
N THR A 39 -3.01 7.55 8.19
CA THR A 39 -3.80 6.86 7.16
C THR A 39 -4.16 5.45 7.63
N GLU A 40 -5.44 5.15 7.65
CA GLU A 40 -5.95 3.83 8.00
C GLU A 40 -5.86 2.87 6.81
N GLU A 41 -5.72 1.57 7.10
CA GLU A 41 -5.66 0.52 6.08
C GLU A 41 -6.87 0.55 5.14
N THR A 42 -8.08 0.74 5.69
CA THR A 42 -9.32 0.81 4.92
C THR A 42 -9.38 2.02 3.99
N GLU A 43 -8.76 3.11 4.36
CA GLU A 43 -8.65 4.32 3.56
C GLU A 43 -7.69 4.10 2.38
N LEU A 44 -6.49 3.58 2.68
CA LEU A 44 -5.51 3.26 1.65
C LEU A 44 -6.04 2.23 0.65
N GLN A 45 -6.70 1.18 1.13
CA GLN A 45 -7.32 0.16 0.28
C GLN A 45 -8.35 0.76 -0.69
N LYS A 46 -9.20 1.67 -0.22
CA LYS A 46 -10.16 2.37 -1.08
C LYS A 46 -9.46 3.26 -2.11
N ALA A 47 -8.42 3.96 -1.71
CA ALA A 47 -7.64 4.82 -2.61
C ALA A 47 -6.96 4.00 -3.73
N ILE A 48 -6.37 2.85 -3.39
CA ILE A 48 -5.76 1.93 -4.35
C ILE A 48 -6.82 1.36 -5.30
N ALA A 49 -7.97 0.91 -4.76
CA ALA A 49 -9.05 0.38 -5.59
C ALA A 49 -9.64 1.42 -6.56
N ALA A 50 -9.78 2.67 -6.12
CA ALA A 50 -10.22 3.77 -6.98
C ALA A 50 -9.21 4.05 -8.10
N SER A 51 -7.92 4.06 -7.77
CA SER A 51 -6.83 4.23 -8.72
C SER A 51 -6.77 3.07 -9.74
N GLU A 52 -6.90 1.82 -9.29
CA GLU A 52 -6.97 0.65 -10.16
C GLU A 52 -8.11 0.79 -11.17
N LEU A 53 -9.31 1.09 -10.69
CA LEU A 53 -10.50 1.21 -11.53
C LEU A 53 -10.35 2.30 -12.59
N ALA A 54 -9.79 3.45 -12.22
CA ALA A 54 -9.67 4.60 -13.09
C ALA A 54 -8.55 4.44 -14.14
N HIS A 55 -7.43 3.86 -13.76
CA HIS A 55 -6.22 3.91 -14.58
C HIS A 55 -5.70 2.54 -15.03
N LEU A 56 -5.74 1.50 -14.18
CA LEU A 56 -5.18 0.20 -14.55
C LEU A 56 -6.14 -0.65 -15.38
N ARG A 57 -7.42 -0.67 -15.03
CA ARG A 57 -8.45 -1.47 -15.73
C ARG A 57 -8.56 -1.17 -17.23
N PRO A 58 -8.50 0.09 -17.69
CA PRO A 58 -8.50 0.39 -19.12
C PRO A 58 -7.32 -0.23 -19.88
N HIS A 59 -6.23 -0.54 -19.18
CA HIS A 59 -5.03 -1.19 -19.74
C HIS A 59 -4.97 -2.69 -19.45
N ASN A 60 -6.10 -3.31 -19.04
CA ASN A 60 -6.20 -4.72 -18.65
C ASN A 60 -5.22 -5.11 -17.52
N ALA A 61 -4.80 -4.15 -16.72
CA ALA A 61 -3.96 -4.36 -15.55
C ALA A 61 -4.81 -4.30 -14.27
N ARG A 62 -4.38 -5.02 -13.24
CA ARG A 62 -4.99 -4.99 -11.92
C ARG A 62 -3.94 -5.21 -10.85
N VAL A 63 -4.22 -4.71 -9.66
CA VAL A 63 -3.39 -4.97 -8.48
C VAL A 63 -3.66 -6.40 -8.00
N LEU A 64 -2.61 -7.21 -7.91
CA LEU A 64 -2.66 -8.55 -7.33
C LEU A 64 -2.48 -8.49 -5.83
N ASP A 65 -1.42 -7.81 -5.41
CA ASP A 65 -1.08 -7.63 -4.01
C ASP A 65 -0.29 -6.33 -3.82
N TYR A 66 -0.27 -5.81 -2.60
CA TYR A 66 0.52 -4.64 -2.26
C TYR A 66 0.94 -4.65 -0.78
N SER A 67 2.03 -3.96 -0.51
CA SER A 67 2.48 -3.64 0.83
C SER A 67 2.88 -2.18 0.90
N CYS A 68 2.78 -1.57 2.06
CA CYS A 68 3.09 -0.16 2.23
C CYS A 68 3.93 0.08 3.47
N TYR A 69 4.76 1.10 3.40
CA TYR A 69 5.51 1.60 4.55
C TYR A 69 5.75 3.10 4.44
N THR A 70 6.22 3.68 5.53
CA THR A 70 6.59 5.08 5.61
C THR A 70 8.10 5.21 5.50
N ASP A 71 8.59 5.85 4.45
CA ASP A 71 10.00 6.23 4.37
C ASP A 71 10.22 7.56 5.10
N VAL A 72 10.93 7.48 6.22
CA VAL A 72 11.34 8.65 7.01
C VAL A 72 12.84 8.92 6.90
N LYS A 73 13.57 8.17 6.06
CA LYS A 73 14.99 8.39 5.81
C LYS A 73 15.23 9.56 4.87
N THR A 74 14.27 9.82 4.00
CA THR A 74 14.26 10.99 3.10
C THR A 74 13.59 12.18 3.78
N ILE A 75 13.92 13.40 3.37
CA ILE A 75 13.29 14.63 3.85
C ILE A 75 12.76 15.40 2.63
N PRO A 76 11.45 15.66 2.55
CA PRO A 76 10.41 15.18 3.46
C PRO A 76 10.18 13.66 3.36
N GLY A 77 9.76 13.05 4.48
CA GLY A 77 9.33 11.64 4.49
C GLY A 77 8.12 11.43 3.60
N HIS A 78 7.93 10.22 3.09
CA HIS A 78 6.82 9.94 2.17
C HIS A 78 6.28 8.51 2.32
N TYR A 79 5.13 8.25 1.72
CA TYR A 79 4.53 6.92 1.67
C TYR A 79 5.04 6.15 0.46
N VAL A 80 5.42 4.90 0.70
CA VAL A 80 5.89 3.96 -0.34
C VAL A 80 4.94 2.78 -0.41
N ILE A 81 4.51 2.44 -1.62
CA ILE A 81 3.66 1.29 -1.91
C ILE A 81 4.40 0.36 -2.86
N TYR A 82 4.74 -0.85 -2.39
CA TYR A 82 5.13 -1.94 -3.28
C TYR A 82 3.87 -2.57 -3.87
N CYS A 83 3.82 -2.70 -5.17
CA CYS A 83 2.64 -3.15 -5.89
C CYS A 83 3.00 -4.23 -6.91
N GLU A 84 2.32 -5.36 -6.84
CA GLU A 84 2.36 -6.42 -7.83
C GLU A 84 1.14 -6.31 -8.75
N LEU A 85 1.37 -6.28 -10.07
CA LEU A 85 0.33 -6.12 -11.06
C LEU A 85 0.16 -7.39 -11.92
N SER A 86 -1.04 -7.63 -12.47
CA SER A 86 -1.33 -8.69 -13.43
C SER A 86 -2.20 -8.17 -14.59
N PRO A 87 -1.98 -8.66 -15.83
CA PRO A 87 -0.75 -9.29 -16.33
C PRO A 87 0.36 -8.26 -16.48
N ILE A 88 1.57 -8.67 -16.18
CA ILE A 88 2.74 -7.83 -16.35
C ILE A 88 3.27 -8.03 -17.76
N ASN A 89 2.68 -7.40 -18.74
CA ASN A 89 3.40 -7.10 -19.97
C ASN A 89 4.24 -5.85 -19.71
N HIS A 90 5.36 -6.03 -19.00
CA HIS A 90 6.40 -5.02 -18.87
C HIS A 90 7.08 -4.81 -20.21
N SER A 91 6.35 -4.35 -21.20
CA SER A 91 7.01 -3.55 -22.21
C SER A 91 7.32 -2.23 -21.51
N GLU A 92 8.58 -1.84 -21.50
CA GLU A 92 9.11 -0.55 -21.05
C GLU A 92 8.49 0.62 -21.84
N ASN A 93 7.19 0.61 -22.01
CA ASN A 93 6.47 1.63 -22.74
C ASN A 93 6.31 2.83 -21.80
N SER A 94 6.94 3.93 -22.17
CA SER A 94 6.78 5.24 -21.54
C SER A 94 5.29 5.64 -21.33
N SER A 95 4.37 5.01 -22.05
CA SER A 95 2.94 5.16 -21.90
C SER A 95 2.43 4.54 -20.60
N PHE A 96 2.89 3.33 -20.21
CA PHE A 96 2.43 2.66 -18.99
C PHE A 96 3.02 3.32 -17.74
N SER A 97 4.24 3.85 -17.82
CA SER A 97 4.84 4.67 -16.77
C SER A 97 3.90 5.82 -16.37
N ARG A 98 3.35 6.55 -17.33
CA ARG A 98 2.40 7.63 -17.07
C ARG A 98 1.11 7.15 -16.41
N VAL A 99 0.66 5.93 -16.71
CA VAL A 99 -0.51 5.33 -16.05
C VAL A 99 -0.24 5.14 -14.56
N ILE A 100 0.94 4.65 -14.20
CA ILE A 100 1.32 4.49 -12.78
C ILE A 100 1.49 5.84 -12.10
N ASP A 101 2.07 6.84 -12.77
CA ASP A 101 2.16 8.20 -12.24
C ASP A 101 0.76 8.78 -11.94
N GLN A 102 -0.23 8.52 -12.82
CA GLN A 102 -1.63 8.90 -12.55
C GLN A 102 -2.24 8.10 -11.39
N CYS A 103 -1.84 6.85 -11.20
CA CYS A 103 -2.23 6.07 -10.04
C CYS A 103 -1.72 6.71 -8.75
N CYS A 104 -0.46 7.11 -8.69
CA CYS A 104 0.11 7.82 -7.54
C CYS A 104 -0.73 9.05 -7.18
N LEU A 105 -1.00 9.89 -8.18
CA LEU A 105 -1.78 11.13 -7.98
C LEU A 105 -3.22 10.84 -7.49
N THR A 106 -3.88 9.83 -8.08
CA THR A 106 -5.24 9.46 -7.69
C THR A 106 -5.31 8.93 -6.26
N ILE A 107 -4.31 8.14 -5.85
CA ILE A 107 -4.20 7.64 -4.48
C ILE A 107 -4.06 8.83 -3.52
N GLU A 108 -3.12 9.74 -3.75
CA GLU A 108 -2.91 10.93 -2.90
C GLU A 108 -4.17 11.79 -2.78
N GLN A 109 -4.88 12.00 -3.87
CA GLN A 109 -6.13 12.78 -3.89
C GLN A 109 -7.27 12.08 -3.13
N SER A 110 -7.21 10.75 -3.01
CA SER A 110 -8.21 9.95 -2.32
C SER A 110 -7.95 9.79 -0.83
N LEU A 111 -6.73 10.13 -0.36
CA LEU A 111 -6.39 10.11 1.06
C LEU A 111 -7.06 11.29 1.81
N ASN A 112 -7.03 11.23 3.13
CA ASN A 112 -7.69 12.20 4.00
C ASN A 112 -7.19 13.64 3.81
N SER A 113 -7.95 14.59 4.33
CA SER A 113 -7.65 16.02 4.17
C SER A 113 -6.35 16.44 4.86
N VAL A 114 -5.96 15.75 5.95
CA VAL A 114 -4.70 16.05 6.68
C VAL A 114 -3.53 15.70 5.78
N TYR A 115 -3.49 14.47 5.22
CA TYR A 115 -2.46 14.07 4.25
C TYR A 115 -2.35 15.09 3.11
N ARG A 116 -3.48 15.38 2.44
CA ARG A 116 -3.49 16.31 1.30
C ARG A 116 -2.97 17.70 1.64
N THR A 117 -3.31 18.21 2.82
CA THR A 117 -2.83 19.52 3.27
C THR A 117 -1.33 19.50 3.54
N LEU A 118 -0.82 18.45 4.20
CA LEU A 118 0.60 18.30 4.50
C LEU A 118 1.44 18.09 3.24
N ASN A 119 0.92 17.32 2.28
CA ASN A 119 1.61 17.06 1.01
C ASN A 119 1.54 18.29 0.08
N ALA A 120 0.36 18.85 -0.17
CA ALA A 120 0.17 19.90 -1.16
C ALA A 120 0.62 21.29 -0.68
N TYR A 121 0.26 21.66 0.55
CA TYR A 121 0.47 23.02 1.07
C TYR A 121 1.73 23.15 1.91
N TYR A 122 1.85 22.35 2.96
CA TYR A 122 3.00 22.46 3.89
C TYR A 122 4.27 21.79 3.37
N LYS A 123 4.16 20.85 2.42
CA LYS A 123 5.30 20.08 1.88
C LYS A 123 6.09 19.32 2.95
N THR A 124 5.44 18.96 4.06
CA THR A 124 6.05 18.17 5.13
C THR A 124 5.96 16.67 4.85
N ILE A 125 5.05 16.26 3.96
CA ILE A 125 4.98 14.92 3.39
C ILE A 125 5.36 15.00 1.92
N GLY A 126 6.31 14.16 1.49
CA GLY A 126 6.75 14.06 0.11
C GLY A 126 5.73 13.36 -0.79
N PRO A 127 5.97 13.36 -2.11
CA PRO A 127 5.09 12.70 -3.07
C PRO A 127 5.05 11.19 -2.82
N LEU A 128 3.86 10.58 -2.99
CA LEU A 128 3.66 9.14 -2.90
C LEU A 128 4.53 8.43 -3.94
N GLU A 129 5.18 7.37 -3.50
CA GLU A 129 6.00 6.51 -4.36
C GLU A 129 5.31 5.15 -4.55
N ILE A 130 5.18 4.70 -5.81
CA ILE A 130 4.81 3.32 -6.14
C ILE A 130 6.04 2.62 -6.70
N LYS A 131 6.43 1.51 -6.08
CA LYS A 131 7.45 0.58 -6.57
C LYS A 131 6.76 -0.66 -7.11
N LEU A 132 6.86 -0.87 -8.42
CA LEU A 132 6.36 -2.09 -9.03
C LEU A 132 7.36 -3.22 -8.77
N VAL A 133 6.84 -4.34 -8.30
CA VAL A 133 7.62 -5.54 -8.02
C VAL A 133 7.36 -6.62 -9.07
N LYS A 134 8.29 -7.57 -9.20
CA LYS A 134 8.17 -8.72 -10.10
C LYS A 134 6.98 -9.58 -9.71
N ASP A 135 6.45 -10.29 -10.71
CA ASP A 135 5.46 -11.34 -10.52
C ASP A 135 5.96 -12.39 -9.52
N GLY A 136 5.10 -12.79 -8.58
CA GLY A 136 5.41 -13.73 -7.53
C GLY A 136 6.23 -13.18 -6.36
N ALA A 137 6.53 -11.88 -6.32
CA ALA A 137 7.31 -11.28 -5.22
C ALA A 137 6.63 -11.46 -3.86
N PHE A 138 5.32 -11.27 -3.79
CA PHE A 138 4.56 -11.48 -2.56
C PHE A 138 4.44 -12.95 -2.18
N HIS A 139 4.44 -13.86 -3.15
CA HIS A 139 4.49 -15.29 -2.89
C HIS A 139 5.81 -15.69 -2.21
N GLU A 140 6.94 -15.18 -2.70
CA GLU A 140 8.24 -15.38 -2.06
C GLU A 140 8.28 -14.83 -0.62
N VAL A 141 7.67 -13.66 -0.39
CA VAL A 141 7.52 -13.09 0.96
C VAL A 141 6.77 -14.05 1.88
N MET A 142 5.67 -14.63 1.41
CA MET A 142 4.86 -15.58 2.18
C MET A 142 5.61 -16.87 2.48
N ASP A 143 6.36 -17.41 1.51
CA ASP A 143 7.18 -18.61 1.68
C ASP A 143 8.27 -18.38 2.73
N HIS A 144 8.94 -17.24 2.69
CA HIS A 144 9.96 -16.87 3.67
C HIS A 144 9.38 -16.64 5.07
N ALA A 145 8.23 -16.00 5.19
CA ALA A 145 7.55 -15.79 6.46
C ALA A 145 7.13 -17.12 7.10
N THR A 146 6.67 -18.06 6.29
CA THR A 146 6.25 -19.39 6.75
C THR A 146 7.44 -20.23 7.22
N ALA A 147 8.59 -20.16 6.51
CA ALA A 147 9.78 -20.96 6.82
C ALA A 147 10.52 -20.54 8.10
N ARG A 148 10.39 -19.30 8.54
CA ARG A 148 11.25 -18.74 9.60
C ARG A 148 10.58 -18.40 10.92
N SER A 149 9.26 -18.51 11.09
CA SER A 149 8.51 -18.16 12.34
C SER A 149 8.90 -16.83 13.01
N ALA A 150 9.52 -15.91 12.28
CA ALA A 150 10.15 -14.71 12.81
C ALA A 150 9.36 -13.43 12.46
N SER A 151 9.55 -12.41 13.28
CA SER A 151 8.98 -11.07 13.11
C SER A 151 9.23 -10.51 11.69
N ALA A 152 8.22 -10.63 10.83
CA ALA A 152 8.36 -10.60 9.39
C ALA A 152 8.56 -9.19 8.77
N ALA A 153 8.30 -8.10 9.48
CA ALA A 153 8.18 -6.78 8.86
C ALA A 153 9.48 -6.29 8.19
N HIS A 154 10.64 -6.50 8.82
CA HIS A 154 11.92 -6.05 8.24
C HIS A 154 12.31 -6.85 7.00
N PHE A 155 12.07 -8.16 7.06
CA PHE A 155 12.35 -9.09 5.96
C PHE A 155 11.45 -8.85 4.73
N ILE A 156 10.20 -8.47 4.96
CA ILE A 156 9.25 -8.17 3.88
C ILE A 156 9.79 -7.04 3.01
N LEU A 157 10.25 -5.97 3.63
CA LEU A 157 10.78 -4.81 2.90
C LEU A 157 12.05 -5.15 2.11
N GLU A 158 12.97 -5.93 2.69
CA GLU A 158 14.19 -6.35 1.99
C GLU A 158 13.91 -7.20 0.74
N ILE A 159 12.98 -8.16 0.85
CA ILE A 159 12.60 -9.01 -0.28
C ILE A 159 11.92 -8.16 -1.36
N LEU A 160 10.96 -7.33 -1.00
CA LEU A 160 10.24 -6.50 -1.96
C LEU A 160 11.17 -5.51 -2.64
N GLU A 161 12.09 -4.87 -1.91
CA GLU A 161 13.08 -3.95 -2.49
C GLU A 161 13.98 -4.64 -3.51
N ALA A 162 14.42 -5.88 -3.22
CA ALA A 162 15.22 -6.68 -4.15
C ALA A 162 14.44 -7.11 -5.41
N ARG A 163 13.13 -7.00 -5.42
CA ARG A 163 12.24 -7.38 -6.53
C ARG A 163 11.65 -6.20 -7.29
N VAL A 164 12.02 -4.97 -6.94
CA VAL A 164 11.57 -3.77 -7.65
C VAL A 164 12.03 -3.81 -9.11
N VAL A 165 11.11 -3.55 -10.02
CA VAL A 165 11.37 -3.45 -11.47
C VAL A 165 11.27 -2.01 -11.96
N SER A 166 10.44 -1.19 -11.32
CA SER A 166 10.34 0.23 -11.61
C SER A 166 9.80 1.01 -10.42
N THR A 167 10.14 2.29 -10.38
CA THR A 167 9.74 3.23 -9.33
C THR A 167 9.02 4.41 -9.97
N HIS A 168 7.90 4.80 -9.38
CA HIS A 168 7.04 5.88 -9.84
C HIS A 168 6.69 6.80 -8.67
N PHE A 169 6.70 8.09 -8.92
CA PHE A 169 6.31 9.10 -7.95
C PHE A 169 5.05 9.84 -8.39
N SER A 170 4.30 10.35 -7.42
CA SER A 170 3.25 11.30 -7.72
C SER A 170 3.84 12.47 -8.50
N PRO A 171 3.31 12.78 -9.70
CA PRO A 171 3.76 13.94 -10.44
C PRO A 171 3.52 15.19 -9.60
N GLY A 172 4.57 15.93 -9.30
CA GLY A 172 4.48 17.12 -8.49
C GLY A 172 3.36 18.03 -9.00
N VAL A 173 2.44 18.41 -8.11
CA VAL A 173 1.39 19.39 -8.46
C VAL A 173 2.11 20.64 -8.90
N PRO A 174 1.84 21.17 -10.12
CA PRO A 174 2.42 22.43 -10.54
C PRO A 174 2.10 23.50 -9.50
N SER A 175 3.10 24.17 -8.98
CA SER A 175 2.92 25.33 -8.13
C SER A 175 2.25 26.40 -8.96
N TRP A 176 0.98 26.67 -8.69
CA TRP A 176 0.24 27.84 -9.19
C TRP A 176 0.64 29.07 -8.39
#